data_7e541a5407a008bbb334005f04ea73cf
#
_entry.id   7e541a5407a008bbb334005f04ea73cf
#
_cell.length_a   1.000
_cell.length_b   1.000
_cell.length_c   1.000
_cell.angle_alpha   90.00
_cell.angle_beta   90.00
_cell.angle_gamma   90.00
#
_symmetry.space_group_name_H-M   'P 1'
#
loop_
_entity.id
_entity.type
_entity.pdbx_description
1 polymer ?
#
loop_
_entity_poly.entity_id
_entity_poly.type
_entity_poly.pdbx_seq_one_letter_code
_entity_poly.pdbx_strand_id
1 'polypeptide(L)'
;MLIKFKINGKDYREEVHEPRLLLVHFLRDNLGLTGTHIGCDTGHCGACTIMMNGKTVKSCMVLAIQADGADITTIEGLSKEDENGKIILNPIQRAFSTNHALQCGYCTPGMVMSTHFLLMRNNNPSDSEIRSAIEGNLCMCTGYNNIIKAIKSLATQKGFDLQHTGE
;
A
#
# COMPACT_ATOMS: atom_id res chain seq x y z
N MET A 1 -15.14 -21.08 -5.56
CA MET A 1 -13.92 -21.40 -6.29
C MET A 1 -12.75 -21.32 -5.32
N LEU A 2 -11.94 -22.39 -5.25
CA LEU A 2 -10.75 -22.40 -4.38
C LEU A 2 -9.60 -21.68 -5.08
N ILE A 3 -9.02 -20.69 -4.43
CA ILE A 3 -7.86 -19.94 -4.92
C ILE A 3 -6.67 -20.11 -3.97
N LYS A 4 -5.47 -20.06 -4.51
CA LYS A 4 -4.21 -20.12 -3.76
C LYS A 4 -3.39 -18.89 -4.12
N PHE A 5 -2.90 -18.18 -3.13
CA PHE A 5 -2.18 -16.92 -3.34
C PHE A 5 -1.27 -16.65 -2.14
N LYS A 6 -0.39 -15.68 -2.28
CA LYS A 6 0.45 -15.19 -1.19
C LYS A 6 0.02 -13.78 -0.81
N ILE A 7 -0.10 -13.49 0.49
CA ILE A 7 -0.30 -12.13 1.00
C ILE A 7 0.70 -11.85 2.11
N ASN A 8 1.44 -10.75 1.96
CA ASN A 8 2.41 -10.29 2.95
C ASN A 8 3.41 -11.40 3.33
N GLY A 9 3.85 -12.16 2.33
CA GLY A 9 4.79 -13.27 2.48
C GLY A 9 4.21 -14.58 3.03
N LYS A 10 2.91 -14.64 3.35
CA LYS A 10 2.24 -15.85 3.86
C LYS A 10 1.38 -16.47 2.77
N ASP A 11 1.41 -17.81 2.69
CA ASP A 11 0.58 -18.57 1.77
C ASP A 11 -0.84 -18.72 2.31
N TYR A 12 -1.82 -18.50 1.45
CA TYR A 12 -3.25 -18.64 1.73
C TYR A 12 -3.91 -19.59 0.75
N ARG A 13 -4.95 -20.25 1.25
CA ARG A 13 -5.82 -21.11 0.45
C ARG A 13 -7.25 -20.87 0.91
N GLU A 14 -8.02 -20.15 0.09
CA GLU A 14 -9.35 -19.67 0.45
C GLU A 14 -10.38 -20.01 -0.61
N GLU A 15 -11.61 -20.22 -0.18
CA GLU A 15 -12.73 -20.44 -1.07
C GLU A 15 -13.50 -19.15 -1.32
N VAL A 16 -13.56 -18.74 -2.59
CA VAL A 16 -14.37 -17.59 -3.02
C VAL A 16 -15.72 -18.10 -3.50
N HIS A 17 -16.77 -17.83 -2.72
CA HIS A 17 -18.13 -18.28 -3.01
C HIS A 17 -18.86 -17.38 -4.00
N GLU A 18 -18.57 -16.06 -4.00
CA GLU A 18 -19.16 -15.07 -4.92
C GLU A 18 -18.13 -14.71 -6.01
N PRO A 19 -18.33 -15.16 -7.27
CA PRO A 19 -17.36 -14.91 -8.35
C PRO A 19 -17.13 -13.44 -8.68
N ARG A 20 -18.11 -12.56 -8.35
CA ARG A 20 -18.01 -11.11 -8.58
C ARG A 20 -17.45 -10.35 -7.39
N LEU A 21 -17.05 -11.04 -6.32
CA LEU A 21 -16.45 -10.42 -5.14
C LEU A 21 -15.20 -9.65 -5.54
N LEU A 22 -15.16 -8.35 -5.22
CA LEU A 22 -13.98 -7.53 -5.47
C LEU A 22 -12.87 -7.86 -4.47
N LEU A 23 -11.63 -7.79 -4.93
CA LEU A 23 -10.47 -8.14 -4.11
C LEU A 23 -10.39 -7.28 -2.85
N VAL A 24 -10.76 -6.00 -2.91
CA VAL A 24 -10.76 -5.12 -1.74
C VAL A 24 -11.70 -5.61 -0.63
N HIS A 25 -12.89 -6.08 -0.98
CA HIS A 25 -13.83 -6.64 0.00
C HIS A 25 -13.31 -7.97 0.54
N PHE A 26 -12.77 -8.82 -0.32
CA PHE A 26 -12.17 -10.08 0.09
C PHE A 26 -11.03 -9.87 1.11
N LEU A 27 -10.11 -8.92 0.84
CA LEU A 27 -9.03 -8.58 1.77
C LEU A 27 -9.58 -8.12 3.13
N ARG A 28 -10.57 -7.23 3.12
CA ARG A 28 -11.10 -6.61 4.33
C ARG A 28 -12.02 -7.53 5.14
N ASP A 29 -12.98 -8.14 4.45
CA ASP A 29 -14.13 -8.79 5.11
C ASP A 29 -13.87 -10.28 5.34
N ASN A 30 -13.13 -10.94 4.45
CA ASN A 30 -12.79 -12.35 4.58
C ASN A 30 -11.46 -12.58 5.31
N LEU A 31 -10.44 -11.76 5.01
CA LEU A 31 -9.10 -11.95 5.57
C LEU A 31 -8.78 -10.99 6.74
N GLY A 32 -9.66 -10.05 7.06
CA GLY A 32 -9.46 -9.09 8.15
C GLY A 32 -8.35 -8.06 7.90
N LEU A 33 -7.85 -7.93 6.66
CA LEU A 33 -6.82 -6.96 6.28
C LEU A 33 -7.47 -5.60 5.99
N THR A 34 -7.86 -4.90 7.04
CA THR A 34 -8.68 -3.69 6.99
C THR A 34 -7.90 -2.41 6.66
N GLY A 35 -6.57 -2.47 6.60
CA GLY A 35 -5.71 -1.33 6.26
C GLY A 35 -5.88 -0.86 4.81
N THR A 36 -6.34 -1.70 3.90
CA THR A 36 -6.74 -1.29 2.55
C THR A 36 -8.13 -0.65 2.61
N HIS A 37 -8.26 0.62 2.24
CA HIS A 37 -9.50 1.39 2.37
C HIS A 37 -10.29 1.48 1.06
N ILE A 38 -11.61 1.76 1.16
CA ILE A 38 -12.51 1.95 0.02
C ILE A 38 -13.06 3.37 0.06
N GLY A 39 -12.62 4.25 -0.84
CA GLY A 39 -13.08 5.65 -0.88
C GLY A 39 -14.10 5.95 -1.97
N CYS A 40 -14.09 5.24 -3.11
CA CYS A 40 -15.01 5.53 -4.22
C CYS A 40 -15.63 4.29 -4.87
N ASP A 41 -14.98 3.14 -4.75
CA ASP A 41 -15.38 1.87 -5.38
C ASP A 41 -15.55 1.91 -6.92
N THR A 42 -14.89 2.88 -7.54
CA THR A 42 -14.97 3.17 -8.98
C THR A 42 -13.61 3.37 -9.64
N GLY A 43 -12.53 2.97 -8.94
CA GLY A 43 -11.17 3.02 -9.46
C GLY A 43 -10.51 4.39 -9.48
N HIS A 44 -11.13 5.45 -8.93
CA HIS A 44 -10.62 6.83 -9.05
C HIS A 44 -9.75 7.28 -7.87
N CYS A 45 -10.20 7.03 -6.62
CA CYS A 45 -9.59 7.68 -5.45
C CYS A 45 -8.23 7.11 -5.01
N GLY A 46 -7.89 5.87 -5.36
CA GLY A 46 -6.63 5.23 -5.00
C GLY A 46 -6.48 4.77 -3.54
N ALA A 47 -7.49 4.95 -2.68
CA ALA A 47 -7.44 4.50 -1.29
C ALA A 47 -7.25 2.97 -1.15
N CYS A 48 -7.71 2.22 -2.15
CA CYS A 48 -7.62 0.76 -2.22
C CYS A 48 -6.34 0.25 -2.92
N THR A 49 -5.33 1.08 -3.14
CA THR A 49 -4.09 0.69 -3.81
C THR A 49 -3.34 -0.35 -2.99
N ILE A 50 -2.98 -1.46 -3.62
CA ILE A 50 -2.13 -2.54 -3.09
C ILE A 50 -1.05 -2.87 -4.13
N MET A 51 -0.07 -3.69 -3.75
CA MET A 51 0.83 -4.34 -4.70
C MET A 51 0.28 -5.72 -5.07
N MET A 52 0.34 -6.08 -6.34
CA MET A 52 0.02 -7.41 -6.84
C MET A 52 1.01 -7.78 -7.94
N ASN A 53 1.74 -8.85 -7.75
CA ASN A 53 2.79 -9.31 -8.66
C ASN A 53 3.81 -8.20 -9.01
N GLY A 54 4.25 -7.44 -7.99
CA GLY A 54 5.24 -6.38 -8.13
C GLY A 54 4.75 -5.08 -8.79
N LYS A 55 3.44 -4.92 -9.00
CA LYS A 55 2.83 -3.70 -9.56
C LYS A 55 1.72 -3.18 -8.66
N THR A 56 1.50 -1.86 -8.66
CA THR A 56 0.35 -1.27 -7.98
C THR A 56 -0.94 -1.55 -8.76
N VAL A 57 -1.97 -1.98 -8.03
CA VAL A 57 -3.33 -2.14 -8.56
C VAL A 57 -4.34 -1.51 -7.62
N LYS A 58 -5.47 -1.07 -8.16
CA LYS A 58 -6.62 -0.65 -7.36
C LYS A 58 -7.50 -1.88 -7.09
N SER A 59 -7.46 -2.39 -5.88
CA SER A 59 -8.10 -3.67 -5.52
C SER A 59 -9.63 -3.65 -5.67
N CYS A 60 -10.25 -2.47 -5.72
CA CYS A 60 -11.67 -2.31 -6.07
C CYS A 60 -11.97 -2.54 -7.56
N MET A 61 -10.96 -2.71 -8.41
CA MET A 61 -11.09 -2.99 -9.84
C MET A 61 -10.63 -4.40 -10.21
N VAL A 62 -10.34 -5.24 -9.21
CA VAL A 62 -9.86 -6.61 -9.37
C VAL A 62 -10.84 -7.55 -8.69
N LEU A 63 -11.22 -8.64 -9.36
CA LEU A 63 -12.03 -9.69 -8.73
C LEU A 63 -11.15 -10.56 -7.82
N ALA A 64 -11.70 -11.02 -6.70
CA ALA A 64 -10.98 -11.89 -5.76
C ALA A 64 -10.45 -13.17 -6.45
N ILE A 65 -11.21 -13.73 -7.39
CA ILE A 65 -10.79 -14.91 -8.15
C ILE A 65 -9.57 -14.68 -9.05
N GLN A 66 -9.27 -13.43 -9.42
CA GLN A 66 -8.08 -13.06 -10.20
C GLN A 66 -6.80 -13.04 -9.35
N ALA A 67 -6.93 -13.17 -8.03
CA ALA A 67 -5.80 -13.30 -7.14
C ALA A 67 -5.22 -14.71 -7.09
N ASP A 68 -5.82 -15.69 -7.78
CA ASP A 68 -5.28 -17.05 -7.85
C ASP A 68 -3.85 -17.04 -8.44
N GLY A 69 -2.88 -17.59 -7.71
CA GLY A 69 -1.47 -17.56 -8.05
C GLY A 69 -0.75 -16.25 -7.80
N ALA A 70 -1.43 -15.21 -7.30
CA ALA A 70 -0.83 -13.90 -7.11
C ALA A 70 0.02 -13.80 -5.84
N ASP A 71 1.01 -12.90 -5.89
CA ASP A 71 1.75 -12.39 -4.73
C ASP A 71 1.28 -10.97 -4.43
N ILE A 72 0.64 -10.80 -3.27
CA ILE A 72 -0.01 -9.55 -2.86
C ILE A 72 0.72 -8.97 -1.65
N THR A 73 0.96 -7.65 -1.69
CA THR A 73 1.41 -6.88 -0.52
C THR A 73 0.40 -5.79 -0.24
N THR A 74 -0.10 -5.77 1.00
CA THR A 74 -0.96 -4.71 1.54
C THR A 74 -0.16 -3.82 2.48
N ILE A 75 -0.79 -2.75 2.98
CA ILE A 75 -0.12 -1.82 3.91
C ILE A 75 0.36 -2.52 5.19
N GLU A 76 -0.33 -3.55 5.65
CA GLU A 76 0.04 -4.34 6.81
C GLU A 76 1.37 -5.08 6.61
N GLY A 77 1.64 -5.50 5.37
CA GLY A 77 2.87 -6.21 5.02
C GLY A 77 4.11 -5.34 4.93
N LEU A 78 3.97 -4.01 5.00
CA LEU A 78 5.10 -3.09 5.01
C LEU A 78 5.69 -2.90 6.41
N SER A 79 4.91 -3.13 7.46
CA SER A 79 5.36 -3.09 8.86
C SER A 79 5.89 -4.45 9.28
N LYS A 80 6.74 -4.46 10.29
CA LYS A 80 7.18 -5.67 10.99
C LYS A 80 6.71 -5.64 12.42
N GLU A 81 6.62 -6.80 13.03
CA GLU A 81 6.37 -6.96 14.46
C GLU A 81 7.65 -7.46 15.11
N ASP A 82 8.07 -6.83 16.22
CA ASP A 82 9.22 -7.27 16.99
C ASP A 82 8.86 -8.45 17.92
N GLU A 83 9.85 -8.99 18.60
CA GLU A 83 9.70 -10.13 19.53
C GLU A 83 8.71 -9.85 20.69
N ASN A 84 8.40 -8.59 20.96
CA ASN A 84 7.47 -8.15 22.01
C ASN A 84 6.08 -7.80 21.47
N GLY A 85 5.80 -8.05 20.19
CA GLY A 85 4.52 -7.70 19.55
C GLY A 85 4.39 -6.23 19.18
N LYS A 86 5.45 -5.43 19.23
CA LYS A 86 5.44 -4.01 18.88
C LYS A 86 5.58 -3.83 17.36
N ILE A 87 4.70 -3.04 16.78
CA ILE A 87 4.76 -2.71 15.36
C ILE A 87 5.93 -1.77 15.06
N ILE A 88 6.82 -2.20 14.18
CA ILE A 88 7.91 -1.39 13.63
C ILE A 88 7.49 -0.90 12.26
N LEU A 89 7.28 0.41 12.16
CA LEU A 89 6.93 1.07 10.90
C LEU A 89 8.10 1.02 9.92
N ASN A 90 7.81 0.75 8.65
CA ASN A 90 8.81 0.86 7.62
C ASN A 90 9.21 2.34 7.40
N PRO A 91 10.34 2.62 6.70
CA PRO A 91 10.82 3.99 6.51
C PRO A 91 9.78 4.92 5.86
N ILE A 92 8.97 4.45 4.93
CA ILE A 92 7.93 5.26 4.27
C ILE A 92 6.84 5.65 5.27
N GLN A 93 6.31 4.69 6.02
CA GLN A 93 5.31 4.94 7.05
C GLN A 93 5.83 5.91 8.11
N ARG A 94 7.10 5.76 8.51
CA ARG A 94 7.77 6.66 9.45
C ARG A 94 7.90 8.07 8.88
N ALA A 95 8.34 8.21 7.62
CA ALA A 95 8.46 9.51 6.97
C ALA A 95 7.11 10.23 6.85
N PHE A 96 6.03 9.50 6.55
CA PHE A 96 4.67 10.05 6.53
C PHE A 96 4.25 10.57 7.92
N SER A 97 4.55 9.83 8.98
CA SER A 97 4.28 10.23 10.35
C SER A 97 5.08 11.47 10.76
N THR A 98 6.40 11.45 10.56
CA THR A 98 7.31 12.52 11.02
C THR A 98 7.17 13.82 10.23
N ASN A 99 6.73 13.76 8.98
CA ASN A 99 6.49 14.95 8.15
C ASN A 99 5.02 15.42 8.17
N HIS A 100 4.19 14.88 9.05
CA HIS A 100 2.76 15.20 9.11
C HIS A 100 2.06 15.06 7.75
N ALA A 101 2.40 14.01 7.00
CA ALA A 101 1.88 13.74 5.66
C ALA A 101 0.48 13.08 5.68
N LEU A 102 -0.19 13.11 6.81
CA LEU A 102 -1.55 12.63 7.00
C LEU A 102 -2.30 13.51 8.01
N GLN A 103 -3.63 13.53 7.91
CA GLN A 103 -4.53 14.11 8.89
C GLN A 103 -5.57 13.06 9.28
N CYS A 104 -6.66 12.89 8.51
CA CYS A 104 -7.63 11.84 8.80
C CYS A 104 -7.06 10.42 8.62
N GLY A 105 -6.01 10.25 7.81
CA GLY A 105 -5.34 8.97 7.58
C GLY A 105 -6.02 8.06 6.54
N TYR A 106 -7.18 8.43 6.01
CA TYR A 106 -7.96 7.53 5.15
C TYR A 106 -7.28 7.23 3.80
N CYS A 107 -6.64 8.21 3.16
CA CYS A 107 -5.88 8.01 1.93
C CYS A 107 -4.49 7.41 2.16
N THR A 108 -4.01 7.43 3.41
CA THR A 108 -2.60 7.14 3.74
C THR A 108 -2.14 5.75 3.30
N PRO A 109 -2.87 4.65 3.51
CA PRO A 109 -2.44 3.34 3.07
C PRO A 109 -2.17 3.30 1.56
N GLY A 110 -3.11 3.79 0.74
CA GLY A 110 -2.94 3.84 -0.71
C GLY A 110 -1.78 4.74 -1.15
N MET A 111 -1.59 5.90 -0.50
CA MET A 111 -0.46 6.80 -0.76
C MET A 111 0.88 6.12 -0.45
N VAL A 112 0.97 5.43 0.68
CA VAL A 112 2.18 4.70 1.08
C VAL A 112 2.50 3.58 0.10
N MET A 113 1.49 2.83 -0.37
CA MET A 113 1.69 1.77 -1.37
C MET A 113 2.17 2.33 -2.72
N SER A 114 1.61 3.45 -3.19
CA SER A 114 2.08 4.12 -4.40
C SER A 114 3.51 4.66 -4.24
N THR A 115 3.83 5.22 -3.08
CA THR A 115 5.18 5.68 -2.74
C THR A 115 6.17 4.51 -2.69
N HIS A 116 5.77 3.38 -2.10
CA HIS A 116 6.60 2.17 -2.04
C HIS A 116 6.97 1.69 -3.44
N PHE A 117 5.99 1.62 -4.35
CA PHE A 117 6.23 1.23 -5.74
C PHE A 117 7.16 2.21 -6.47
N LEU A 118 6.99 3.53 -6.27
CA LEU A 118 7.87 4.54 -6.84
C LEU A 118 9.32 4.32 -6.40
N LEU A 119 9.55 4.19 -5.09
CA LEU A 119 10.88 4.07 -4.50
C LEU A 119 11.56 2.72 -4.80
N MET A 120 10.81 1.66 -5.05
CA MET A 120 11.35 0.40 -5.58
C MET A 120 11.96 0.56 -6.98
N ARG A 121 11.44 1.46 -7.79
CA ARG A 121 11.87 1.68 -9.18
C ARG A 121 12.89 2.80 -9.31
N ASN A 122 12.76 3.83 -8.49
CA ASN A 122 13.64 4.98 -8.47
C ASN A 122 13.79 5.49 -7.03
N ASN A 123 14.93 5.24 -6.41
CA ASN A 123 15.20 5.65 -5.03
C ASN A 123 15.55 7.14 -4.86
N ASN A 124 15.67 7.88 -5.98
CA ASN A 124 15.91 9.32 -5.98
C ASN A 124 14.98 10.03 -6.99
N PRO A 125 13.64 9.98 -6.80
CA PRO A 125 12.70 10.54 -7.73
C PRO A 125 12.72 12.07 -7.72
N SER A 126 12.57 12.66 -8.89
CA SER A 126 12.32 14.09 -9.07
C SER A 126 10.94 14.49 -8.56
N ASP A 127 10.71 15.78 -8.37
CA ASP A 127 9.39 16.32 -7.97
C ASP A 127 8.27 15.92 -8.92
N SER A 128 8.54 15.92 -10.22
CA SER A 128 7.57 15.53 -11.24
C SER A 128 7.23 14.04 -11.14
N GLU A 129 8.21 13.18 -10.91
CA GLU A 129 7.99 11.75 -10.73
C GLU A 129 7.20 11.45 -9.45
N ILE A 130 7.50 12.16 -8.35
CA ILE A 130 6.73 12.03 -7.10
C ILE A 130 5.27 12.42 -7.34
N ARG A 131 5.02 13.58 -7.97
CA ARG A 131 3.65 14.03 -8.25
C ARG A 131 2.90 13.05 -9.14
N SER A 132 3.54 12.57 -10.21
CA SER A 132 2.95 11.59 -11.11
C SER A 132 2.64 10.27 -10.42
N ALA A 133 3.50 9.81 -9.52
CA ALA A 133 3.30 8.56 -8.80
C ALA A 133 2.09 8.58 -7.84
N ILE A 134 1.76 9.76 -7.29
CA ILE A 134 0.66 9.92 -6.32
C ILE A 134 -0.60 10.57 -6.92
N GLU A 135 -0.59 11.00 -8.18
CA GLU A 135 -1.74 11.68 -8.83
C GLU A 135 -3.00 10.80 -8.85
N GLY A 136 -2.84 9.48 -8.87
CA GLY A 136 -3.93 8.51 -8.78
C GLY A 136 -4.48 8.27 -7.36
N ASN A 137 -3.99 9.01 -6.35
CA ASN A 137 -4.38 8.91 -4.95
C ASN A 137 -4.95 10.24 -4.46
N LEU A 138 -6.26 10.30 -4.20
CA LEU A 138 -6.93 11.53 -3.78
C LEU A 138 -6.80 11.75 -2.26
N CYS A 139 -6.48 12.99 -1.88
CA CYS A 139 -6.46 13.43 -0.50
C CYS A 139 -7.13 14.80 -0.37
N MET A 140 -8.14 14.92 0.51
CA MET A 140 -8.84 16.18 0.78
C MET A 140 -8.20 17.00 1.91
N CYS A 141 -7.39 16.37 2.76
CA CYS A 141 -6.95 17.00 4.02
C CYS A 141 -5.62 17.75 3.87
N THR A 142 -4.63 17.16 3.20
CA THR A 142 -3.23 17.59 3.30
C THR A 142 -2.80 18.63 2.27
N GLY A 143 -3.54 18.78 1.16
CA GLY A 143 -3.10 19.58 0.02
C GLY A 143 -1.81 19.06 -0.64
N TYR A 144 -1.42 17.80 -0.35
CA TYR A 144 -0.27 17.05 -0.89
C TYR A 144 1.13 17.57 -0.50
N ASN A 145 1.28 18.78 -0.01
CA ASN A 145 2.60 19.38 0.26
C ASN A 145 3.43 18.54 1.25
N ASN A 146 2.85 18.13 2.36
CA ASN A 146 3.58 17.31 3.34
C ASN A 146 3.80 15.87 2.85
N ILE A 147 2.93 15.34 2.00
CA ILE A 147 3.14 14.03 1.36
C ILE A 147 4.37 14.08 0.46
N ILE A 148 4.47 15.09 -0.43
CA ILE A 148 5.63 15.28 -1.30
C ILE A 148 6.89 15.48 -0.47
N LYS A 149 6.84 16.28 0.60
CA LYS A 149 7.96 16.49 1.53
C LYS A 149 8.41 15.19 2.19
N ALA A 150 7.48 14.35 2.63
CA ALA A 150 7.78 13.05 3.21
C ALA A 150 8.51 12.13 2.22
N ILE A 151 8.03 12.06 0.98
CA ILE A 151 8.66 11.24 -0.07
C ILE A 151 10.06 11.76 -0.38
N LYS A 152 10.25 13.07 -0.53
CA LYS A 152 11.55 13.69 -0.76
C LYS A 152 12.55 13.43 0.37
N SER A 153 12.08 13.42 1.62
CA SER A 153 12.96 13.15 2.77
C SER A 153 13.57 11.75 2.72
N LEU A 154 12.92 10.80 2.07
CA LEU A 154 13.44 9.46 1.84
C LEU A 154 14.46 9.42 0.70
N ALA A 155 14.18 10.12 -0.38
CA ALA A 155 15.07 10.17 -1.55
C ALA A 155 16.45 10.79 -1.25
N THR A 156 16.54 11.68 -0.27
CA THR A 156 17.78 12.33 0.13
C THR A 156 18.63 11.51 1.11
N GLN A 157 18.11 10.43 1.66
CA GLN A 157 18.85 9.57 2.59
C GLN A 157 19.80 8.66 1.82
N LYS A 158 21.11 8.89 1.94
CA LYS A 158 22.13 7.98 1.40
C LYS A 158 21.97 6.60 2.03
N GLY A 159 21.78 5.56 1.19
CA GLY A 159 21.61 4.18 1.66
C GLY A 159 20.16 3.82 2.04
N PHE A 160 19.16 4.59 1.56
CA PHE A 160 17.78 4.19 1.72
C PHE A 160 17.53 2.84 1.01
N ASP A 161 17.30 1.80 1.82
CA ASP A 161 16.96 0.46 1.35
C ASP A 161 15.59 0.08 1.88
N LEU A 162 14.65 -0.17 0.98
CA LEU A 162 13.30 -0.64 1.31
C LEU A 162 13.30 -2.03 1.95
N GLN A 163 14.39 -2.80 1.77
CA GLN A 163 14.50 -4.18 2.27
C GLN A 163 15.11 -4.25 3.68
N HIS A 164 15.85 -3.21 4.09
CA HIS A 164 16.45 -3.14 5.43
C HIS A 164 15.52 -2.42 6.41
N THR A 165 14.53 -3.12 6.89
CA THR A 165 13.75 -2.72 8.06
C THR A 165 14.17 -3.58 9.24
N GLY A 166 15.26 -3.22 9.92
CA GLY A 166 15.62 -3.91 11.14
C GLY A 166 17.10 -3.82 11.51
N GLU A 167 17.48 -2.77 12.12
CA GLU A 167 18.41 -2.69 13.26
C GLU A 167 17.90 -1.61 14.20
#